data_46c664a4b609acc09b2ae6ad433035ef
#
_entry.id   46c664a4b609acc09b2ae6ad433035ef
#
_cell.length_a   1.000
_cell.length_b   1.000
_cell.length_c   1.000
_cell.angle_alpha   90.00
_cell.angle_beta   90.00
_cell.angle_gamma   90.00
#
_symmetry.space_group_name_H-M   'P 1'
#
loop_
_entity.id
_entity.type
_entity.pdbx_description
1 polymer ?
#
loop_
_entity_poly.entity_id
_entity_poly.type
_entity_poly.pdbx_seq_one_letter_code
_entity_poly.pdbx_strand_id
1 'polypeptide(L)' 'MYAIVFKADGLPICRQLPGVSPDPVVTWNSEDAAAAFIRSKGGEADFEPLQLTDDAMDKMAQTLGYPVESMTFDPYPA' A
#
# COMPACT_ATOMS: atom_id res chain seq x y z
N MET A 1 0.32 -10.85 -0.46
CA MET A 1 0.72 -9.49 -0.86
C MET A 1 0.28 -8.51 0.22
N TYR A 2 1.16 -7.60 0.60
CA TYR A 2 0.93 -6.63 1.67
C TYR A 2 1.20 -5.23 1.17
N ALA A 3 0.42 -4.26 1.61
CA ALA A 3 0.70 -2.83 1.45
C ALA A 3 1.12 -2.27 2.81
N ILE A 4 1.64 -1.06 2.81
CA ILE A 4 1.87 -0.28 4.02
C ILE A 4 0.91 0.90 3.98
N VAL A 5 0.15 1.08 5.04
CA VAL A 5 -0.88 2.12 5.11
C VAL A 5 -0.64 3.04 6.31
N PHE A 6 -1.10 4.27 6.18
CA PHE A 6 -1.15 5.20 7.31
C PHE A 6 -2.23 4.74 8.29
N LYS A 7 -1.89 4.65 9.56
CA LYS A 7 -2.85 4.28 10.60
C LYS A 7 -4.00 5.27 10.73
N ALA A 8 -3.73 6.54 10.45
CA ALA A 8 -4.70 7.62 10.62
C ALA A 8 -5.88 7.53 9.66
N ASP A 9 -5.65 7.15 8.40
CA ASP A 9 -6.68 7.19 7.36
C ASP A 9 -6.75 5.94 6.48
N GLY A 10 -5.84 4.99 6.68
CA GLY A 10 -5.80 3.75 5.89
C GLY A 10 -5.29 3.93 4.46
N LEU A 11 -4.77 5.09 4.12
CA LEU A 11 -4.23 5.32 2.77
C LEU A 11 -2.90 4.58 2.59
N PRO A 12 -2.70 3.94 1.42
CA PRO A 12 -1.48 3.19 1.16
C PRO A 12 -0.33 4.08 0.71
N ILE A 13 0.89 3.56 0.87
CA ILE A 13 2.06 4.16 0.22
C ILE A 13 1.98 3.83 -1.27
N CYS A 14 2.04 4.87 -2.10
CA CYS A 14 2.02 4.76 -3.56
C CYS A 14 3.32 5.30 -4.13
N ARG A 15 3.65 4.83 -5.34
CA ARG A 15 4.79 5.35 -6.10
C ARG A 15 4.28 6.25 -7.22
N GLN A 16 4.82 7.46 -7.29
CA GLN A 16 4.51 8.37 -8.38
C GLN A 16 5.39 8.04 -9.59
N LEU A 17 4.77 7.58 -10.68
CA LEU A 17 5.47 7.28 -11.93
C LEU A 17 4.97 8.20 -13.02
N PRO A 18 5.87 8.87 -13.80
CA PRO A 18 5.45 9.74 -14.89
C PRO A 18 4.61 8.97 -15.92
N GLY A 19 3.47 9.54 -16.30
CA GLY A 19 2.59 8.96 -17.30
C GLY A 19 1.75 7.79 -16.82
N VAL A 20 1.82 7.42 -15.53
CA VAL A 20 1.01 6.36 -14.95
C VAL A 20 -0.05 6.96 -14.03
N SER A 21 -1.31 6.62 -14.29
CA SER A 21 -2.43 7.08 -13.46
C SER A 21 -3.48 5.97 -13.36
N PRO A 22 -3.99 5.67 -12.16
CA PRO A 22 -3.60 6.23 -10.85
C PRO A 22 -2.22 5.72 -10.41
N ASP A 23 -1.66 6.36 -9.38
CA ASP A 23 -0.35 5.95 -8.84
C ASP A 23 -0.41 4.52 -8.32
N PRO A 24 0.57 3.65 -8.69
CA PRO A 24 0.59 2.28 -8.19
C PRO A 24 0.77 2.21 -6.69
N VAL A 25 0.08 1.27 -6.06
CA VAL A 25 0.27 0.94 -4.64
C VAL A 25 1.52 0.08 -4.51
N VAL A 26 2.45 0.48 -3.66
CA VAL A 26 3.67 -0.31 -3.40
C VAL A 26 3.29 -1.52 -2.57
N THR A 27 3.80 -2.70 -2.93
CA THR A 27 3.48 -3.96 -2.25
C THR A 27 4.73 -4.70 -1.78
N TRP A 28 4.55 -5.54 -0.76
CA TRP A 28 5.58 -6.40 -0.20
C TRP A 28 5.08 -7.85 -0.20
N ASN A 29 6.01 -8.80 -0.30
CA ASN A 29 5.66 -10.22 -0.39
C ASN A 29 5.17 -10.81 0.93
N SER A 30 5.55 -10.20 2.05
CA SER A 30 5.19 -10.72 3.37
C SER A 30 4.98 -9.59 4.36
N GLU A 31 4.29 -9.90 5.44
CA GLU A 31 4.11 -8.96 6.55
C GLU A 31 5.46 -8.56 7.15
N ASP A 32 6.38 -9.53 7.30
CA ASP A 32 7.71 -9.28 7.85
C ASP A 32 8.50 -8.30 6.99
N ALA A 33 8.43 -8.43 5.66
CA ALA A 33 9.10 -7.51 4.75
C ALA A 33 8.54 -6.08 4.86
N ALA A 34 7.22 -5.96 4.92
CA ALA A 34 6.57 -4.66 5.09
C ALA A 34 6.92 -4.05 6.46
N ALA A 35 6.87 -4.84 7.52
CA ALA A 35 7.22 -4.38 8.86
C ALA A 35 8.68 -3.95 8.95
N ALA A 36 9.59 -4.69 8.31
CA ALA A 36 11.01 -4.34 8.28
C ALA A 36 11.24 -3.01 7.58
N PHE A 37 10.53 -2.77 6.49
CA PHE A 37 10.60 -1.48 5.78
C PHE A 37 10.14 -0.34 6.70
N ILE A 38 9.02 -0.51 7.40
CA ILE A 38 8.50 0.50 8.33
C ILE A 38 9.54 0.80 9.41
N ARG A 39 10.13 -0.24 10.01
CA ARG A 39 11.16 -0.07 11.04
C ARG A 39 12.38 0.66 10.51
N SER A 40 12.81 0.35 9.30
CA SER A 40 13.97 0.99 8.69
C SER A 40 13.79 2.49 8.48
N LYS A 41 12.54 2.93 8.37
CA LYS A 41 12.18 4.35 8.20
C LYS A 41 11.74 5.02 9.49
N GLY A 42 11.71 4.28 10.62
CA GLY A 42 11.24 4.81 11.89
C GLY A 42 9.77 5.17 11.91
N GLY A 43 8.94 4.46 11.13
CA GLY A 43 7.53 4.79 10.93
C GLY A 43 6.53 3.97 11.71
N GLU A 44 6.95 3.21 12.73
CA GLU A 44 6.06 2.28 13.45
C GLU A 44 4.88 2.98 14.13
N ALA A 45 5.03 4.25 14.50
CA ALA A 45 3.95 5.01 15.14
C ALA A 45 2.84 5.39 14.15
N ASP A 46 3.17 5.56 12.87
CA ASP A 46 2.27 6.13 11.86
C ASP A 46 1.80 5.13 10.82
N PHE A 47 2.52 4.03 10.63
CA PHE A 47 2.28 3.08 9.55
C PHE A 47 2.09 1.68 10.09
N GLU A 48 1.35 0.87 9.31
CA GLU A 48 1.19 -0.55 9.60
C GLU A 48 1.09 -1.35 8.31
N PRO A 49 1.49 -2.65 8.32
CA PRO A 49 1.26 -3.52 7.19
C PRO A 49 -0.22 -3.87 7.08
N LEU A 50 -0.71 -4.01 5.85
CA LEU A 50 -2.08 -4.45 5.57
C LEU A 50 -2.05 -5.55 4.54
N GLN A 51 -2.61 -6.71 4.89
CA GLN A 51 -2.78 -7.78 3.91
C GLN A 51 -3.81 -7.37 2.86
N LEU A 52 -3.43 -7.52 1.58
CA LEU A 52 -4.29 -7.13 0.47
C LEU A 52 -5.24 -8.28 0.11
N THR A 53 -6.26 -8.46 0.94
CA THR A 53 -7.41 -9.31 0.63
C THR A 53 -8.34 -8.57 -0.32
N ASP A 54 -9.31 -9.28 -0.91
CA ASP A 54 -10.29 -8.64 -1.78
C ASP A 54 -11.04 -7.52 -1.05
N ASP A 55 -11.46 -7.77 0.19
CA ASP A 55 -12.15 -6.77 1.01
C ASP A 55 -11.26 -5.56 1.30
N ALA A 56 -9.98 -5.78 1.60
CA ALA A 56 -9.04 -4.69 1.86
C ALA A 56 -8.82 -3.85 0.61
N MET A 57 -8.70 -4.48 -0.56
CA MET A 57 -8.55 -3.76 -1.83
C MET A 57 -9.78 -2.94 -2.17
N ASP A 58 -10.97 -3.48 -1.96
CA ASP A 58 -12.23 -2.75 -2.18
C ASP A 58 -12.31 -1.50 -1.31
N LYS A 59 -12.02 -1.63 -0.02
CA LYS A 59 -12.04 -0.51 0.91
C LYS A 59 -10.98 0.54 0.54
N MET A 60 -9.80 0.09 0.16
CA MET A 60 -8.70 0.98 -0.25
C MET A 60 -9.09 1.77 -1.50
N ALA A 61 -9.68 1.11 -2.50
CA ALA A 61 -10.15 1.78 -3.70
C ALA A 61 -11.21 2.83 -3.39
N GLN A 62 -12.15 2.53 -2.50
CA GLN A 62 -13.16 3.49 -2.06
C GLN A 62 -12.51 4.72 -1.41
N THR A 63 -11.52 4.50 -0.55
CA THR A 63 -10.80 5.59 0.11
C THR A 63 -10.03 6.43 -0.89
N LEU A 64 -9.42 5.79 -1.90
CA LEU A 64 -8.67 6.48 -2.95
C LEU A 64 -9.58 7.16 -3.98
N GLY A 65 -10.85 6.76 -4.05
CA GLY A 65 -11.85 7.41 -4.91
C GLY A 65 -11.89 6.91 -6.34
N TYR A 66 -11.46 5.66 -6.62
CA TYR A 66 -11.57 5.08 -7.94
C TYR A 66 -11.96 3.59 -7.86
N PRO A 67 -12.43 2.98 -8.99
CA PRO A 67 -12.84 1.57 -8.98
C PRO A 67 -11.66 0.64 -8.68
N VAL A 68 -11.93 -0.46 -7.98
CA VAL A 68 -10.89 -1.44 -7.63
C VAL A 68 -10.18 -1.99 -8.87
N GLU A 69 -10.89 -2.09 -10.00
CA GLU A 69 -10.32 -2.54 -11.28
C GLU A 69 -9.24 -1.60 -11.81
N SER A 70 -9.25 -0.35 -11.37
CA SER A 70 -8.24 0.64 -11.77
C SER A 70 -7.00 0.64 -10.89
N MET A 71 -7.02 -0.11 -9.78
CA MET A 71 -5.86 -0.21 -8.91
C MET A 71 -4.70 -0.90 -9.64
N THR A 72 -3.52 -0.31 -9.51
CA THR A 72 -2.28 -0.91 -10.00
C THR A 72 -1.31 -1.09 -8.85
N PHE A 73 -0.39 -2.03 -8.98
CA PHE A 73 0.53 -2.40 -7.92
C PHE A 73 1.96 -2.39 -8.43
N ASP A 74 2.88 -1.95 -7.57
CA ASP A 74 4.30 -1.91 -7.88
C ASP A 74 5.05 -2.65 -6.76
N PRO A 75 5.47 -3.92 -6.99
CA PRO A 75 6.17 -4.67 -5.96
C PRO A 75 7.47 -4.00 -5.55
N TYR A 76 7.68 -3.88 -4.24
CA TYR A 76 8.93 -3.34 -3.71
C TYR A 76 10.05 -4.34 -3.98
N PRO A 77 11.18 -3.91 -4.56
CA PRO A 77 12.29 -4.81 -4.83
C PRO A 77 12.84 -5.42 -3.54
N ALA A 78 13.03 -6.72 -3.56
CA ALA A 78 13.61 -7.43 -2.42
C ALA A 78 15.11 -7.12 -2.26
#